data_d09453f6f651d0bf8ca9bb57ef3b58d5
#
_entry.id   d09453f6f651d0bf8ca9bb57ef3b58d5
#
_cell.length_a   1.000
_cell.length_b   1.000
_cell.length_c   1.000
_cell.angle_alpha   90.00
_cell.angle_beta   90.00
_cell.angle_gamma   90.00
#
_symmetry.space_group_name_H-M   'P 1'
#
loop_
_entity.id
_entity.type
_entity.pdbx_description
1 polymer ?
#
loop_
_entity_poly.entity_id
_entity_poly.type
_entity_poly.pdbx_seq_one_letter_code
_entity_poly.pdbx_strand_id
1 'polypeptide(L)'
;MPKITRLSEFQHEIPFFTFNENFDAFYAQFLKTDLGKIYLSTPFSELAKSFKIKEFKKGPKSIFSPQGKIALMMLKNYYGCSDEMLIEMLNGNVYMQFFCDIIIPIEKPLINSKIVSQIRMELSEKLQLSQGQKVLATNWLPYMGNLDKVLTDATCYESELRYPTNQKLLWECVKWCYSQMVDLCRIFKIKIPRTKFLDWSQRYNSYSRKRKKLSKYRNKVTRGLLKLLYKLNGELSKIENLHPFEATKKYKQQRVVIVKVYKQQRTIFETGKSVQDRIVSIHKSYIRPIVRGKEVKQVEFGAKVNKIQIDGINFIE
;
A
#
# COMPACT_ATOMS: atom_id res chain seq x y z
N MET A 1 0.71 -4.04 -37.84
CA MET A 1 -0.13 -3.48 -36.74
C MET A 1 0.76 -2.61 -35.89
N PRO A 2 0.37 -1.37 -35.60
CA PRO A 2 1.15 -0.50 -34.75
C PRO A 2 1.30 -1.16 -33.37
N LYS A 3 2.52 -1.20 -32.84
CA LYS A 3 2.86 -1.76 -31.55
C LYS A 3 3.23 -0.62 -30.61
N ILE A 4 2.97 -0.78 -29.30
CA ILE A 4 3.53 0.12 -28.31
C ILE A 4 5.04 -0.01 -28.38
N THR A 5 5.74 1.10 -28.57
CA THR A 5 7.18 1.15 -28.75
C THR A 5 7.81 1.88 -27.56
N ARG A 6 9.02 1.51 -27.19
CA ARG A 6 9.80 2.25 -26.21
C ARG A 6 10.38 3.49 -26.87
N LEU A 7 10.48 4.56 -26.12
CA LEU A 7 11.06 5.81 -26.59
C LEU A 7 12.50 5.60 -27.10
N SER A 8 13.28 4.79 -26.40
CA SER A 8 14.65 4.41 -26.78
C SER A 8 14.75 3.56 -28.06
N GLU A 9 13.64 2.96 -28.50
CA GLU A 9 13.55 2.13 -29.71
C GLU A 9 12.79 2.83 -30.84
N PHE A 10 12.37 4.09 -30.61
CA PHE A 10 11.63 4.86 -31.60
C PHE A 10 12.58 5.31 -32.72
N GLN A 11 12.30 4.87 -33.95
CA GLN A 11 13.05 5.25 -35.13
C GLN A 11 12.28 6.36 -35.88
N HIS A 12 12.97 7.46 -36.15
CA HIS A 12 12.38 8.65 -36.80
C HIS A 12 12.00 8.45 -38.29
N GLU A 13 12.19 7.27 -38.86
CA GLU A 13 12.15 7.03 -40.30
C GLU A 13 10.76 6.64 -40.85
N ILE A 14 9.64 6.88 -40.17
CA ILE A 14 8.34 6.59 -40.77
C ILE A 14 7.64 7.90 -41.17
N PRO A 15 7.60 8.24 -42.48
CA PRO A 15 7.19 9.57 -42.95
C PRO A 15 5.71 9.87 -43.00
N PHE A 16 4.85 9.08 -42.33
CA PHE A 16 3.39 9.18 -42.49
C PHE A 16 2.60 9.72 -41.30
N PHE A 17 3.27 10.22 -40.24
CA PHE A 17 2.54 10.78 -39.09
C PHE A 17 3.07 12.17 -38.73
N THR A 18 2.19 13.13 -38.62
CA THR A 18 2.43 14.49 -38.09
C THR A 18 3.14 14.51 -36.74
N PHE A 19 3.03 13.44 -35.96
CA PHE A 19 3.76 13.26 -34.70
C PHE A 19 5.27 13.07 -34.91
N ASN A 20 5.68 12.34 -35.95
CA ASN A 20 7.12 12.12 -36.21
C ASN A 20 7.82 13.41 -36.67
N GLU A 21 7.16 14.23 -37.48
CA GLU A 21 7.71 15.51 -37.94
C GLU A 21 7.94 16.49 -36.77
N ASN A 22 7.14 16.38 -35.72
CA ASN A 22 7.21 17.26 -34.56
C ASN A 22 7.77 16.61 -33.28
N PHE A 23 8.26 15.36 -33.38
CA PHE A 23 8.75 14.60 -32.20
C PHE A 23 9.77 15.40 -31.40
N ASP A 24 10.79 15.93 -32.03
CA ASP A 24 11.87 16.68 -31.37
C ASP A 24 11.33 17.95 -30.69
N ALA A 25 10.37 18.62 -31.32
CA ALA A 25 9.71 19.79 -30.75
C ALA A 25 8.87 19.41 -29.52
N PHE A 26 8.08 18.31 -29.59
CA PHE A 26 7.31 17.80 -28.46
C PHE A 26 8.23 17.37 -27.31
N TYR A 27 9.32 16.66 -27.63
CA TYR A 27 10.26 16.19 -26.62
C TYR A 27 11.03 17.37 -25.98
N ALA A 28 11.43 18.37 -26.76
CA ALA A 28 12.03 19.58 -26.24
C ALA A 28 11.09 20.37 -25.33
N GLN A 29 9.78 20.42 -25.67
CA GLN A 29 8.78 21.02 -24.81
C GLN A 29 8.54 20.21 -23.54
N PHE A 30 8.48 18.88 -23.65
CA PHE A 30 8.40 17.99 -22.48
C PHE A 30 9.52 18.29 -21.47
N LEU A 31 10.76 18.40 -21.91
CA LEU A 31 11.91 18.65 -21.03
C LEU A 31 11.80 19.98 -20.26
N LYS A 32 11.04 20.95 -20.77
CA LYS A 32 10.79 22.23 -20.09
C LYS A 32 9.69 22.14 -19.02
N THR A 33 8.87 21.11 -19.05
CA THR A 33 7.78 20.90 -18.07
C THR A 33 8.33 20.43 -16.73
N ASP A 34 7.51 20.48 -15.68
CA ASP A 34 7.89 19.94 -14.37
C ASP A 34 8.14 18.44 -14.42
N LEU A 35 7.38 17.69 -15.22
CA LEU A 35 7.66 16.27 -15.48
C LEU A 35 9.02 16.07 -16.16
N GLY A 36 9.35 16.90 -17.13
CA GLY A 36 10.64 16.86 -17.82
C GLY A 36 11.80 17.15 -16.87
N LYS A 37 11.66 18.13 -15.97
CA LYS A 37 12.66 18.42 -14.95
C LYS A 37 12.85 17.25 -13.99
N ILE A 38 11.78 16.62 -13.54
CA ILE A 38 11.83 15.40 -12.70
C ILE A 38 12.52 14.27 -13.48
N TYR A 39 12.19 14.11 -14.77
CA TYR A 39 12.80 13.10 -15.64
C TYR A 39 14.32 13.28 -15.74
N LEU A 40 14.79 14.50 -16.00
CA LEU A 40 16.21 14.83 -16.10
C LEU A 40 16.97 14.67 -14.77
N SER A 41 16.33 14.98 -13.66
CA SER A 41 16.93 14.90 -12.32
C SER A 41 16.92 13.48 -11.74
N THR A 42 16.22 12.54 -12.36
CA THR A 42 16.06 11.17 -11.86
C THR A 42 16.92 10.19 -12.64
N PRO A 43 17.92 9.55 -12.04
CA PRO A 43 18.79 8.57 -12.68
C PRO A 43 18.09 7.21 -12.85
N PHE A 44 17.09 7.14 -13.73
CA PHE A 44 16.26 5.94 -13.92
C PHE A 44 17.05 4.70 -14.28
N SER A 45 18.11 4.84 -15.09
CA SER A 45 18.97 3.74 -15.52
C SER A 45 19.71 3.12 -14.33
N GLU A 46 20.33 3.96 -13.51
CA GLU A 46 21.06 3.56 -12.31
C GLU A 46 20.12 2.94 -11.27
N LEU A 47 18.94 3.52 -11.09
CA LEU A 47 17.91 2.97 -10.21
C LEU A 47 17.47 1.58 -10.67
N ALA A 48 17.19 1.40 -11.97
CA ALA A 48 16.79 0.12 -12.52
C ALA A 48 17.89 -0.95 -12.35
N LYS A 49 19.16 -0.57 -12.54
CA LYS A 49 20.33 -1.45 -12.30
C LYS A 49 20.45 -1.80 -10.81
N SER A 50 20.37 -0.81 -9.92
CA SER A 50 20.50 -1.02 -8.46
C SER A 50 19.43 -1.95 -7.90
N PHE A 51 18.21 -1.84 -8.40
CA PHE A 51 17.09 -2.71 -8.02
C PHE A 51 17.07 -4.04 -8.76
N LYS A 52 18.04 -4.29 -9.65
CA LYS A 52 18.15 -5.53 -10.45
C LYS A 52 16.86 -5.84 -11.22
N ILE A 53 16.20 -4.81 -11.73
CA ILE A 53 15.03 -4.96 -12.59
C ILE A 53 15.55 -5.37 -13.97
N LYS A 54 15.38 -6.65 -14.32
CA LYS A 54 15.89 -7.21 -15.57
C LYS A 54 14.76 -7.32 -16.59
N GLU A 55 15.11 -7.13 -17.86
CA GLU A 55 14.29 -7.59 -18.96
C GLU A 55 14.51 -9.07 -19.23
N PHE A 56 13.44 -9.74 -19.62
CA PHE A 56 13.55 -11.10 -20.12
C PHE A 56 14.25 -11.08 -21.49
N LYS A 57 15.33 -11.85 -21.62
CA LYS A 57 16.06 -11.99 -22.90
C LYS A 57 15.32 -12.85 -23.91
N LYS A 58 14.37 -13.68 -23.47
CA LYS A 58 13.56 -14.58 -24.29
C LYS A 58 12.07 -14.29 -24.06
N GLY A 59 11.29 -14.32 -25.13
CA GLY A 59 9.85 -14.03 -25.11
C GLY A 59 9.49 -12.61 -25.53
N PRO A 60 8.20 -12.24 -25.50
CA PRO A 60 7.75 -10.90 -25.87
C PRO A 60 8.29 -9.89 -24.85
N LYS A 61 8.78 -8.75 -25.36
CA LYS A 61 9.24 -7.65 -24.51
C LYS A 61 8.11 -7.09 -23.69
N SER A 62 8.40 -6.72 -22.43
CA SER A 62 7.45 -5.98 -21.60
C SER A 62 7.13 -4.62 -22.22
N ILE A 63 5.90 -4.17 -22.10
CA ILE A 63 5.46 -2.84 -22.59
C ILE A 63 6.35 -1.75 -21.98
N PHE A 64 6.59 -1.82 -20.68
CA PHE A 64 7.46 -0.88 -19.98
C PHE A 64 8.86 -1.45 -19.83
N SER A 65 9.88 -0.64 -20.16
CA SER A 65 11.27 -0.91 -19.82
C SER A 65 11.47 -0.96 -18.30
N PRO A 66 12.59 -1.49 -17.78
CA PRO A 66 12.93 -1.40 -16.36
C PRO A 66 12.85 0.03 -15.81
N GLN A 67 13.26 1.01 -16.58
CA GLN A 67 13.19 2.44 -16.27
C GLN A 67 11.74 2.94 -16.30
N GLY A 68 11.00 2.59 -17.35
CA GLY A 68 9.59 2.95 -17.50
C GLY A 68 8.68 2.40 -16.40
N LYS A 69 9.01 1.23 -15.83
CA LYS A 69 8.30 0.69 -14.66
C LYS A 69 8.45 1.58 -13.42
N ILE A 70 9.66 2.08 -13.16
CA ILE A 70 9.93 3.01 -12.06
C ILE A 70 9.21 4.33 -12.33
N ALA A 71 9.33 4.86 -13.54
CA ALA A 71 8.71 6.09 -13.98
C ALA A 71 7.17 6.03 -13.83
N LEU A 72 6.54 4.92 -14.23
CA LEU A 72 5.10 4.72 -14.09
C LEU A 72 4.65 4.78 -12.62
N MET A 73 5.43 4.21 -11.69
CA MET A 73 5.13 4.29 -10.25
C MET A 73 5.36 5.69 -9.68
N MET A 74 6.33 6.43 -10.21
CA MET A 74 6.51 7.85 -9.86
C MET A 74 5.30 8.68 -10.31
N LEU A 75 4.82 8.52 -11.55
CA LEU A 75 3.60 9.19 -12.04
C LEU A 75 2.38 8.83 -11.19
N LYS A 76 2.24 7.55 -10.83
CA LYS A 76 1.15 7.09 -9.96
C LYS A 76 1.10 7.85 -8.64
N ASN A 77 2.24 8.06 -8.02
CA ASN A 77 2.34 8.82 -6.77
C ASN A 77 2.20 10.33 -6.99
N TYR A 78 2.76 10.84 -8.07
CA TYR A 78 2.70 12.26 -8.40
C TYR A 78 1.27 12.76 -8.61
N TYR A 79 0.46 12.01 -9.35
CA TYR A 79 -0.94 12.37 -9.61
C TYR A 79 -1.93 11.86 -8.55
N GLY A 80 -1.55 10.90 -7.70
CA GLY A 80 -2.42 10.36 -6.66
C GLY A 80 -3.73 9.73 -7.19
N CYS A 81 -3.77 9.30 -8.46
CA CYS A 81 -4.96 8.82 -9.15
C CYS A 81 -5.15 7.29 -9.03
N SER A 82 -6.28 6.73 -9.48
CA SER A 82 -6.50 5.28 -9.58
C SER A 82 -5.64 4.65 -10.68
N ASP A 83 -5.49 3.31 -10.67
CA ASP A 83 -4.72 2.60 -11.72
C ASP A 83 -5.38 2.74 -13.09
N GLU A 84 -6.71 2.78 -13.14
CA GLU A 84 -7.49 2.99 -14.36
C GLU A 84 -7.31 4.41 -14.91
N MET A 85 -7.44 5.41 -14.04
CA MET A 85 -7.22 6.81 -14.41
C MET A 85 -5.80 7.06 -14.92
N LEU A 86 -4.79 6.42 -14.29
CA LEU A 86 -3.39 6.55 -14.74
C LEU A 86 -3.21 6.06 -16.18
N ILE A 87 -3.81 4.91 -16.53
CA ILE A 87 -3.75 4.37 -17.90
C ILE A 87 -4.52 5.25 -18.88
N GLU A 88 -5.68 5.78 -18.49
CA GLU A 88 -6.44 6.73 -19.31
C GLU A 88 -5.62 8.00 -19.59
N MET A 89 -5.05 8.60 -18.55
CA MET A 89 -4.18 9.77 -18.68
C MET A 89 -2.94 9.48 -19.54
N LEU A 90 -2.35 8.30 -19.40
CA LEU A 90 -1.18 7.88 -20.17
C LEU A 90 -1.50 7.75 -21.66
N ASN A 91 -2.68 7.22 -22.01
CA ASN A 91 -3.13 7.14 -23.40
C ASN A 91 -3.33 8.52 -24.05
N GLY A 92 -3.81 9.50 -23.27
CA GLY A 92 -4.13 10.84 -23.77
C GLY A 92 -3.00 11.87 -23.66
N ASN A 93 -1.89 11.55 -23.00
CA ASN A 93 -0.83 12.53 -22.71
C ASN A 93 0.56 12.06 -23.14
N VAL A 94 1.06 12.64 -24.22
CA VAL A 94 2.36 12.33 -24.80
C VAL A 94 3.52 12.59 -23.82
N TYR A 95 3.44 13.63 -23.00
CA TYR A 95 4.50 13.92 -22.02
C TYR A 95 4.59 12.87 -20.92
N MET A 96 3.46 12.28 -20.51
CA MET A 96 3.45 11.14 -19.60
C MET A 96 4.02 9.88 -20.26
N GLN A 97 3.79 9.70 -21.58
CA GLN A 97 4.38 8.61 -22.35
C GLN A 97 5.91 8.77 -22.43
N PHE A 98 6.42 9.97 -22.73
CA PHE A 98 7.85 10.26 -22.72
C PHE A 98 8.49 9.98 -21.36
N PHE A 99 7.82 10.42 -20.29
CA PHE A 99 8.28 10.16 -18.93
C PHE A 99 8.41 8.66 -18.62
N CYS A 100 7.52 7.84 -19.18
CA CYS A 100 7.51 6.38 -19.00
C CYS A 100 8.30 5.60 -20.04
N ASP A 101 9.07 6.26 -20.91
CA ASP A 101 9.87 5.64 -21.98
C ASP A 101 9.01 4.77 -22.92
N ILE A 102 7.81 5.23 -23.29
CA ILE A 102 6.91 4.55 -24.22
C ILE A 102 6.25 5.53 -25.19
N ILE A 103 5.77 5.00 -26.31
CA ILE A 103 4.87 5.67 -27.25
C ILE A 103 3.69 4.74 -27.50
N ILE A 104 2.48 5.25 -27.28
CA ILE A 104 1.23 4.52 -27.42
C ILE A 104 0.55 4.99 -28.71
N PRO A 105 0.35 4.11 -29.71
CA PRO A 105 -0.40 4.46 -30.90
C PRO A 105 -1.85 4.82 -30.57
N ILE A 106 -2.39 5.86 -31.22
CA ILE A 106 -3.76 6.34 -30.99
C ILE A 106 -4.77 5.23 -31.32
N GLU A 107 -4.52 4.43 -32.35
CA GLU A 107 -5.42 3.35 -32.79
C GLU A 107 -5.37 2.13 -31.85
N LYS A 108 -4.39 2.07 -30.94
CA LYS A 108 -4.21 0.91 -30.05
C LYS A 108 -3.86 1.34 -28.64
N PRO A 109 -4.79 1.96 -27.92
CA PRO A 109 -4.56 2.40 -26.55
C PRO A 109 -4.33 1.23 -25.59
N LEU A 110 -3.68 1.50 -24.49
CA LEU A 110 -3.58 0.58 -23.35
C LEU A 110 -4.95 0.47 -22.67
N ILE A 111 -5.50 -0.74 -22.58
CA ILE A 111 -6.81 -0.98 -21.94
C ILE A 111 -6.62 -1.64 -20.55
N ASN A 112 -5.55 -2.43 -20.38
CA ASN A 112 -5.36 -3.26 -19.19
C ASN A 112 -4.74 -2.47 -18.05
N SER A 113 -5.54 -1.94 -17.13
CA SER A 113 -5.08 -1.25 -15.92
C SER A 113 -4.38 -2.16 -14.90
N LYS A 114 -4.58 -3.49 -14.98
CA LYS A 114 -3.91 -4.45 -14.08
C LYS A 114 -2.39 -4.45 -14.23
N ILE A 115 -1.85 -3.96 -15.35
CA ILE A 115 -0.41 -3.82 -15.55
C ILE A 115 0.23 -2.92 -14.48
N VAL A 116 -0.47 -1.88 -14.02
CA VAL A 116 0.00 -0.97 -12.97
C VAL A 116 0.19 -1.72 -11.65
N SER A 117 -0.80 -2.53 -11.25
CA SER A 117 -0.73 -3.34 -10.03
C SER A 117 0.32 -4.45 -10.12
N GLN A 118 0.51 -5.07 -11.29
CA GLN A 118 1.57 -6.07 -11.53
C GLN A 118 2.96 -5.46 -11.38
N ILE A 119 3.19 -4.29 -12.00
CA ILE A 119 4.47 -3.54 -11.86
C ILE A 119 4.70 -3.15 -10.40
N ARG A 120 3.67 -2.70 -9.69
CA ARG A 120 3.77 -2.35 -8.26
C ARG A 120 4.19 -3.56 -7.42
N MET A 121 3.63 -4.73 -7.67
CA MET A 121 4.02 -5.97 -6.99
C MET A 121 5.47 -6.35 -7.32
N GLU A 122 5.86 -6.35 -8.58
CA GLU A 122 7.23 -6.65 -8.99
C GLU A 122 8.24 -5.71 -8.31
N LEU A 123 7.96 -4.41 -8.30
CA LEU A 123 8.84 -3.42 -7.68
C LEU A 123 8.86 -3.56 -6.15
N SER A 124 7.75 -3.88 -5.50
CA SER A 124 7.69 -4.05 -4.04
C SER A 124 8.60 -5.16 -3.52
N GLU A 125 8.89 -6.17 -4.35
CA GLU A 125 9.81 -7.26 -4.00
C GLU A 125 11.29 -6.90 -4.22
N LYS A 126 11.55 -5.95 -5.11
CA LYS A 126 12.93 -5.61 -5.57
C LYS A 126 13.45 -4.30 -5.00
N LEU A 127 12.55 -3.35 -4.68
CA LEU A 127 12.94 -2.04 -4.19
C LEU A 127 13.55 -2.13 -2.78
N GLN A 128 14.77 -1.63 -2.66
CA GLN A 128 15.45 -1.43 -1.38
C GLN A 128 15.65 0.07 -1.17
N LEU A 129 14.99 0.62 -0.15
CA LEU A 129 14.96 2.05 0.12
C LEU A 129 16.36 2.65 0.23
N SER A 130 17.24 2.01 1.00
CA SER A 130 18.62 2.47 1.20
C SER A 130 19.43 2.54 -0.10
N GLN A 131 19.28 1.55 -0.98
CA GLN A 131 19.95 1.54 -2.28
C GLN A 131 19.41 2.65 -3.20
N GLY A 132 18.10 2.81 -3.26
CA GLY A 132 17.47 3.87 -4.04
C GLY A 132 17.91 5.26 -3.58
N GLN A 133 17.88 5.51 -2.28
CA GLN A 133 18.34 6.78 -1.71
C GLN A 133 19.83 7.04 -1.97
N LYS A 134 20.68 6.01 -1.90
CA LYS A 134 22.11 6.14 -2.23
C LYS A 134 22.31 6.58 -3.69
N VAL A 135 21.61 5.95 -4.64
CA VAL A 135 21.71 6.32 -6.06
C VAL A 135 21.27 7.77 -6.28
N LEU A 136 20.12 8.15 -5.71
CA LEU A 136 19.61 9.52 -5.81
C LEU A 136 20.57 10.53 -5.16
N ALA A 137 21.05 10.27 -3.96
CA ALA A 137 22.00 11.13 -3.26
C ALA A 137 23.28 11.34 -4.06
N THR A 138 23.84 10.26 -4.61
CA THR A 138 25.06 10.35 -5.44
C THR A 138 24.83 11.22 -6.69
N ASN A 139 23.65 11.11 -7.32
CA ASN A 139 23.31 11.90 -8.50
C ASN A 139 23.06 13.38 -8.17
N TRP A 140 22.48 13.67 -7.00
CA TRP A 140 22.13 15.03 -6.60
C TRP A 140 23.24 15.77 -5.84
N LEU A 141 24.23 15.04 -5.29
CA LEU A 141 25.33 15.59 -4.50
C LEU A 141 26.03 16.80 -5.18
N PRO A 142 26.32 16.79 -6.51
CA PRO A 142 26.95 17.93 -7.18
C PRO A 142 26.12 19.23 -7.16
N TYR A 143 24.81 19.12 -6.94
CA TYR A 143 23.87 20.25 -6.92
C TYR A 143 23.51 20.69 -5.49
N MET A 144 24.01 20.01 -4.45
CA MET A 144 23.80 20.36 -3.06
C MET A 144 24.85 21.37 -2.60
N GLY A 145 24.40 22.53 -2.12
CA GLY A 145 25.30 23.62 -1.73
C GLY A 145 25.77 23.55 -0.29
N ASN A 146 24.92 23.13 0.66
CA ASN A 146 25.23 23.16 2.08
C ASN A 146 25.00 21.78 2.74
N LEU A 147 26.07 21.05 2.94
CA LEU A 147 26.06 19.73 3.58
C LEU A 147 26.23 19.77 5.10
N ASP A 148 26.58 20.92 5.67
CA ASP A 148 26.92 21.04 7.11
C ASP A 148 25.67 21.07 7.99
N LYS A 149 24.50 21.41 7.43
CA LYS A 149 23.24 21.48 8.16
C LYS A 149 22.39 20.25 7.90
N VAL A 150 22.28 19.42 8.92
CA VAL A 150 21.42 18.22 8.91
C VAL A 150 20.25 18.46 9.86
N LEU A 151 19.03 18.44 9.32
CA LEU A 151 17.80 18.51 10.11
C LEU A 151 17.19 17.11 10.21
N THR A 152 16.87 16.71 11.43
CA THR A 152 16.19 15.41 11.67
C THR A 152 14.81 15.64 12.25
N ASP A 153 13.81 14.97 11.71
CA ASP A 153 12.43 14.99 12.21
C ASP A 153 11.82 13.59 12.14
N ALA A 154 11.07 13.25 13.18
CA ALA A 154 10.27 12.03 13.17
C ALA A 154 8.88 12.34 12.64
N THR A 155 8.57 11.77 11.48
CA THR A 155 7.28 11.95 10.85
C THR A 155 6.44 10.66 10.87
N CYS A 156 5.14 10.79 10.64
CA CYS A 156 4.24 9.67 10.44
C CYS A 156 3.94 9.52 8.95
N TYR A 157 4.33 8.40 8.37
CA TYR A 157 3.80 8.00 7.08
C TYR A 157 2.39 7.44 7.30
N GLU A 158 1.40 8.30 7.10
CA GLU A 158 0.00 7.93 7.36
C GLU A 158 -0.43 6.75 6.51
N SER A 159 -1.07 5.79 7.15
CA SER A 159 -1.76 4.72 6.47
C SER A 159 -3.24 5.06 6.40
N GLU A 160 -3.84 4.88 5.24
CA GLU A 160 -5.28 5.01 5.06
C GLU A 160 -6.02 3.96 5.90
N LEU A 161 -6.19 4.28 7.17
CA LEU A 161 -6.97 3.49 8.10
C LEU A 161 -8.22 4.27 8.50
N ARG A 162 -9.35 3.61 8.33
CA ARG A 162 -10.57 4.11 8.95
C ARG A 162 -10.37 4.16 10.47
N TYR A 163 -10.71 5.29 11.12
CA TYR A 163 -10.48 5.50 12.55
C TYR A 163 -10.80 4.25 13.39
N PRO A 164 -9.80 3.65 14.08
CA PRO A 164 -9.96 2.38 14.78
C PRO A 164 -10.62 2.60 16.14
N THR A 165 -11.87 2.19 16.28
CA THR A 165 -12.50 2.07 17.58
C THR A 165 -12.32 0.66 18.15
N ASN A 166 -12.29 0.53 19.49
CA ASN A 166 -12.16 -0.76 20.16
C ASN A 166 -13.21 -1.77 19.68
N GLN A 167 -14.45 -1.31 19.55
CA GLN A 167 -15.57 -2.14 19.13
C GLN A 167 -15.45 -2.61 17.68
N LYS A 168 -14.93 -1.75 16.80
CA LYS A 168 -14.70 -2.11 15.39
C LYS A 168 -13.60 -3.15 15.29
N LEU A 169 -12.49 -2.94 15.99
CA LEU A 169 -11.36 -3.88 16.00
C LEU A 169 -11.79 -5.25 16.54
N LEU A 170 -12.54 -5.28 17.66
CA LEU A 170 -13.09 -6.53 18.20
C LEU A 170 -14.04 -7.21 17.20
N TRP A 171 -14.87 -6.45 16.51
CA TRP A 171 -15.80 -7.00 15.52
C TRP A 171 -15.08 -7.57 14.31
N GLU A 172 -14.01 -6.94 13.85
CA GLU A 172 -13.14 -7.46 12.79
C GLU A 172 -12.49 -8.79 13.18
N CYS A 173 -12.00 -8.90 14.43
CA CYS A 173 -11.50 -10.17 14.97
C CYS A 173 -12.58 -11.25 15.01
N VAL A 174 -13.78 -10.91 15.50
CA VAL A 174 -14.94 -11.83 15.57
C VAL A 174 -15.31 -12.34 14.18
N LYS A 175 -15.40 -11.46 13.19
CA LYS A 175 -15.72 -11.84 11.82
C LYS A 175 -14.67 -12.80 11.24
N TRP A 176 -13.41 -12.49 11.43
CA TRP A 176 -12.34 -13.33 10.94
C TRP A 176 -12.36 -14.72 11.58
N CYS A 177 -12.45 -14.79 12.91
CA CYS A 177 -12.50 -16.08 13.61
C CYS A 177 -13.71 -16.92 13.18
N TYR A 178 -14.87 -16.28 13.01
CA TYR A 178 -16.09 -16.99 12.58
C TYR A 178 -15.94 -17.51 11.13
N SER A 179 -15.43 -16.69 10.22
CA SER A 179 -15.18 -17.11 8.84
C SER A 179 -14.24 -18.32 8.80
N GLN A 180 -13.09 -18.25 9.47
CA GLN A 180 -12.12 -19.33 9.49
C GLN A 180 -12.70 -20.61 10.12
N MET A 181 -13.48 -20.48 11.19
CA MET A 181 -14.17 -21.60 11.82
C MET A 181 -15.14 -22.29 10.84
N VAL A 182 -15.93 -21.50 10.11
CA VAL A 182 -16.88 -22.05 9.11
C VAL A 182 -16.13 -22.72 7.96
N ASP A 183 -15.06 -22.11 7.47
CA ASP A 183 -14.26 -22.65 6.36
C ASP A 183 -13.59 -23.98 6.76
N LEU A 184 -13.01 -24.07 7.95
CA LEU A 184 -12.43 -25.32 8.46
C LEU A 184 -13.50 -26.39 8.68
N CYS A 185 -14.67 -26.03 9.25
CA CYS A 185 -15.77 -26.98 9.40
C CYS A 185 -16.25 -27.55 8.07
N ARG A 186 -16.26 -26.75 7.00
CA ARG A 186 -16.59 -27.23 5.63
C ARG A 186 -15.52 -28.16 5.08
N ILE A 187 -14.24 -27.80 5.24
CA ILE A 187 -13.11 -28.63 4.78
C ILE A 187 -13.13 -30.00 5.45
N PHE A 188 -13.33 -30.04 6.77
CA PHE A 188 -13.33 -31.30 7.54
C PHE A 188 -14.70 -31.99 7.59
N LYS A 189 -15.72 -31.43 6.92
CA LYS A 189 -17.10 -31.96 6.91
C LYS A 189 -17.69 -32.16 8.31
N ILE A 190 -17.37 -31.28 9.26
CA ILE A 190 -17.87 -31.29 10.63
C ILE A 190 -18.96 -30.26 10.84
N LYS A 191 -19.83 -30.50 11.83
CA LYS A 191 -20.91 -29.58 12.17
C LYS A 191 -20.35 -28.27 12.72
N ILE A 192 -20.83 -27.13 12.20
CA ILE A 192 -20.46 -25.80 12.69
C ILE A 192 -20.92 -25.64 14.15
N PRO A 193 -20.01 -25.30 15.09
CA PRO A 193 -20.36 -25.07 16.48
C PRO A 193 -21.40 -23.95 16.65
N ARG A 194 -22.34 -24.14 17.56
CA ARG A 194 -23.37 -23.15 17.86
C ARG A 194 -22.75 -21.92 18.51
N THR A 195 -22.82 -20.77 17.83
CA THR A 195 -22.35 -19.50 18.31
C THR A 195 -23.46 -18.45 18.28
N LYS A 196 -23.26 -17.32 18.97
CA LYS A 196 -24.18 -16.17 18.91
C LYS A 196 -23.71 -15.15 17.86
N PHE A 197 -23.04 -15.58 16.81
CA PHE A 197 -22.45 -14.67 15.82
C PHE A 197 -23.51 -13.84 15.10
N LEU A 198 -24.60 -14.44 14.63
CA LEU A 198 -25.67 -13.73 13.93
C LEU A 198 -26.35 -12.67 14.82
N ASP A 199 -26.67 -13.02 16.08
CA ASP A 199 -27.23 -12.07 17.03
C ASP A 199 -26.30 -10.88 17.25
N TRP A 200 -25.00 -11.14 17.42
CA TRP A 200 -24.02 -10.07 17.62
C TRP A 200 -23.74 -9.28 16.36
N SER A 201 -23.87 -9.87 15.18
CA SER A 201 -23.79 -9.15 13.91
C SER A 201 -24.90 -8.09 13.83
N GLN A 202 -26.14 -8.46 14.12
CA GLN A 202 -27.26 -7.52 14.14
C GLN A 202 -27.06 -6.42 15.21
N ARG A 203 -26.69 -6.80 16.44
CA ARG A 203 -26.44 -5.86 17.55
C ARG A 203 -25.29 -4.89 17.24
N TYR A 204 -24.19 -5.39 16.66
CA TYR A 204 -23.06 -4.56 16.27
C TYR A 204 -23.44 -3.60 15.13
N ASN A 205 -24.16 -4.07 14.12
CA ASN A 205 -24.66 -3.23 13.03
C ASN A 205 -25.57 -2.10 13.55
N SER A 206 -26.51 -2.42 14.46
CA SER A 206 -27.34 -1.42 15.11
C SER A 206 -26.52 -0.42 15.93
N TYR A 207 -25.47 -0.89 16.64
CA TYR A 207 -24.55 -0.02 17.39
C TYR A 207 -23.74 0.88 16.45
N SER A 208 -23.21 0.35 15.35
CA SER A 208 -22.34 1.09 14.44
C SER A 208 -23.05 2.26 13.75
N ARG A 209 -24.33 2.11 13.46
CA ARG A 209 -25.17 3.13 12.80
C ARG A 209 -25.59 4.27 13.73
N LYS A 210 -25.53 4.10 15.07
CA LYS A 210 -25.92 5.15 16.00
C LYS A 210 -24.95 6.33 15.97
N ARG A 211 -25.49 7.55 15.82
CA ARG A 211 -24.71 8.79 15.87
C ARG A 211 -24.14 9.04 17.27
N LYS A 212 -24.95 8.97 18.33
CA LYS A 212 -24.50 9.04 19.73
C LYS A 212 -24.32 7.64 20.30
N LYS A 213 -23.14 7.36 20.85
CA LYS A 213 -22.75 6.08 21.45
C LYS A 213 -22.55 6.25 22.95
N LEU A 214 -23.62 6.15 23.74
CA LEU A 214 -23.59 6.25 25.21
C LEU A 214 -22.59 5.24 25.80
N SER A 215 -21.88 5.64 26.85
CA SER A 215 -20.86 4.81 27.52
C SER A 215 -21.42 3.46 28.01
N LYS A 216 -22.58 3.45 28.59
CA LYS A 216 -23.26 2.21 29.05
C LYS A 216 -23.50 1.23 27.90
N TYR A 217 -23.98 1.72 26.76
CA TYR A 217 -24.21 0.88 25.56
C TYR A 217 -22.91 0.42 24.94
N ARG A 218 -21.92 1.31 24.81
CA ARG A 218 -20.58 0.98 24.34
C ARG A 218 -19.95 -0.13 25.17
N ASN A 219 -20.01 -0.04 26.51
CA ASN A 219 -19.45 -1.04 27.41
C ASN A 219 -20.17 -2.38 27.29
N LYS A 220 -21.50 -2.37 27.11
CA LYS A 220 -22.29 -3.58 26.85
C LYS A 220 -21.89 -4.30 25.60
N VAL A 221 -21.66 -3.54 24.50
CA VAL A 221 -21.21 -4.09 23.22
C VAL A 221 -19.78 -4.63 23.35
N THR A 222 -18.85 -3.88 23.94
CA THR A 222 -17.47 -4.33 24.15
C THR A 222 -17.41 -5.64 24.94
N ARG A 223 -18.12 -5.71 26.07
CA ARG A 223 -18.20 -6.93 26.92
C ARG A 223 -18.69 -8.13 26.11
N GLY A 224 -19.74 -7.92 25.30
CA GLY A 224 -20.33 -8.99 24.52
C GLY A 224 -19.43 -9.47 23.39
N LEU A 225 -18.75 -8.56 22.71
CA LEU A 225 -17.78 -8.90 21.67
C LEU A 225 -16.56 -9.62 22.23
N LEU A 226 -16.07 -9.23 23.41
CA LEU A 226 -14.98 -9.93 24.11
C LEU A 226 -15.39 -11.37 24.46
N LYS A 227 -16.59 -11.56 25.02
CA LYS A 227 -17.11 -12.92 25.31
C LYS A 227 -17.26 -13.77 24.05
N LEU A 228 -17.78 -13.20 22.98
CA LEU A 228 -17.94 -13.90 21.71
C LEU A 228 -16.58 -14.26 21.09
N LEU A 229 -15.64 -13.32 21.09
CA LEU A 229 -14.29 -13.55 20.56
C LEU A 229 -13.55 -14.63 21.35
N TYR A 230 -13.67 -14.64 22.68
CA TYR A 230 -13.12 -15.69 23.53
C TYR A 230 -13.67 -17.07 23.14
N LYS A 231 -15.01 -17.18 23.01
CA LYS A 231 -15.65 -18.43 22.58
C LYS A 231 -15.18 -18.87 21.19
N LEU A 232 -15.17 -17.98 20.21
CA LEU A 232 -14.74 -18.30 18.84
C LEU A 232 -13.27 -18.72 18.78
N ASN A 233 -12.40 -18.06 19.52
CA ASN A 233 -11.00 -18.47 19.62
C ASN A 233 -10.85 -19.88 20.21
N GLY A 234 -11.62 -20.22 21.24
CA GLY A 234 -11.64 -21.54 21.85
C GLY A 234 -12.15 -22.64 20.91
N GLU A 235 -13.27 -22.38 20.23
CA GLU A 235 -13.81 -23.35 19.25
C GLU A 235 -12.85 -23.55 18.06
N LEU A 236 -12.24 -22.46 17.58
CA LEU A 236 -11.26 -22.53 16.49
C LEU A 236 -10.02 -23.34 16.90
N SER A 237 -9.48 -23.12 18.12
CA SER A 237 -8.37 -23.91 18.64
C SER A 237 -8.72 -25.40 18.84
N LYS A 238 -9.96 -25.71 19.24
CA LYS A 238 -10.42 -27.13 19.32
C LYS A 238 -10.39 -27.79 17.95
N ILE A 239 -10.91 -27.11 16.91
CA ILE A 239 -10.92 -27.62 15.55
C ILE A 239 -9.49 -27.82 15.05
N GLU A 240 -8.61 -26.83 15.26
CA GLU A 240 -7.19 -26.89 14.89
C GLU A 240 -6.46 -28.10 15.53
N ASN A 241 -6.78 -28.40 16.80
CA ASN A 241 -6.16 -29.51 17.52
C ASN A 241 -6.73 -30.87 17.13
N LEU A 242 -8.04 -30.97 16.91
CA LEU A 242 -8.70 -32.22 16.53
C LEU A 242 -8.48 -32.61 15.06
N HIS A 243 -8.30 -31.60 14.22
CA HIS A 243 -8.12 -31.79 12.78
C HIS A 243 -6.87 -31.00 12.31
N PRO A 244 -5.66 -31.56 12.50
CA PRO A 244 -4.43 -30.94 12.05
C PRO A 244 -4.45 -30.68 10.54
N PHE A 245 -4.02 -29.49 10.13
CA PHE A 245 -3.91 -29.07 8.74
C PHE A 245 -2.68 -28.20 8.52
N GLU A 246 -2.21 -28.13 7.28
CA GLU A 246 -1.11 -27.24 6.92
C GLU A 246 -1.60 -25.80 6.78
N ALA A 247 -1.51 -25.06 7.88
CA ALA A 247 -1.92 -23.67 7.92
C ALA A 247 -0.93 -22.78 7.20
N THR A 248 -1.43 -21.90 6.34
CA THR A 248 -0.60 -20.90 5.63
C THR A 248 0.10 -19.94 6.61
N LYS A 249 1.26 -19.40 6.21
CA LYS A 249 1.99 -18.40 7.00
C LYS A 249 1.09 -17.21 7.41
N LYS A 250 0.25 -16.74 6.48
CA LYS A 250 -0.71 -15.66 6.71
C LYS A 250 -1.74 -16.03 7.79
N TYR A 251 -2.29 -17.23 7.76
CA TYR A 251 -3.23 -17.73 8.77
C TYR A 251 -2.59 -17.73 10.16
N LYS A 252 -1.41 -18.34 10.29
CA LYS A 252 -0.66 -18.43 11.55
C LYS A 252 -0.37 -17.02 12.12
N GLN A 253 0.11 -16.11 11.30
CA GLN A 253 0.35 -14.73 11.71
C GLN A 253 -0.93 -14.03 12.18
N GLN A 254 -2.03 -14.20 11.46
CA GLN A 254 -3.30 -13.57 11.82
C GLN A 254 -3.87 -14.12 13.13
N ARG A 255 -3.71 -15.42 13.40
CA ARG A 255 -4.09 -16.04 14.69
C ARG A 255 -3.36 -15.39 15.86
N VAL A 256 -2.05 -15.21 15.75
CA VAL A 256 -1.22 -14.55 16.77
C VAL A 256 -1.70 -13.11 17.01
N VAL A 257 -1.96 -12.36 15.95
CA VAL A 257 -2.45 -10.97 16.04
C VAL A 257 -3.79 -10.91 16.76
N ILE A 258 -4.74 -11.78 16.44
CA ILE A 258 -6.08 -11.79 17.05
C ILE A 258 -6.02 -12.12 18.55
N VAL A 259 -5.20 -13.10 18.93
CA VAL A 259 -5.02 -13.43 20.35
C VAL A 259 -4.38 -12.25 21.11
N LYS A 260 -3.41 -11.55 20.50
CA LYS A 260 -2.81 -10.34 21.09
C LYS A 260 -3.84 -9.23 21.22
N VAL A 261 -4.64 -8.98 20.18
CA VAL A 261 -5.73 -7.98 20.22
C VAL A 261 -6.75 -8.31 21.32
N TYR A 262 -7.16 -9.57 21.45
CA TYR A 262 -8.07 -9.99 22.52
C TYR A 262 -7.53 -9.65 23.90
N LYS A 263 -6.27 -10.02 24.18
CA LYS A 263 -5.59 -9.71 25.46
C LYS A 263 -5.56 -8.19 25.72
N GLN A 264 -5.09 -7.43 24.74
CA GLN A 264 -5.00 -5.97 24.85
C GLN A 264 -6.38 -5.31 25.09
N GLN A 265 -7.39 -5.71 24.33
CA GLN A 265 -8.75 -5.14 24.47
C GLN A 265 -9.43 -5.54 25.76
N ARG A 266 -9.13 -6.72 26.28
CA ARG A 266 -9.60 -7.17 27.60
C ARG A 266 -8.97 -6.30 28.69
N THR A 267 -7.66 -6.12 28.69
CA THR A 267 -6.95 -5.26 29.65
C THR A 267 -7.47 -3.82 29.60
N ILE A 268 -7.63 -3.24 28.42
CA ILE A 268 -8.18 -1.88 28.26
C ILE A 268 -9.61 -1.81 28.82
N PHE A 269 -10.44 -2.83 28.61
CA PHE A 269 -11.81 -2.85 29.12
C PHE A 269 -11.88 -2.99 30.65
N GLU A 270 -11.00 -3.78 31.25
CA GLU A 270 -10.94 -4.04 32.68
C GLU A 270 -10.30 -2.87 33.46
N THR A 271 -9.24 -2.29 32.92
CA THR A 271 -8.45 -1.26 33.61
C THR A 271 -8.77 0.18 33.22
N GLY A 272 -9.41 0.38 32.06
CA GLY A 272 -9.61 1.70 31.47
C GLY A 272 -8.33 2.37 30.94
N LYS A 273 -7.16 1.76 31.12
CA LYS A 273 -5.86 2.31 30.72
C LYS A 273 -5.44 1.83 29.32
N SER A 274 -4.67 2.64 28.62
CA SER A 274 -4.04 2.23 27.35
C SER A 274 -2.96 1.19 27.62
N VAL A 275 -2.71 0.32 26.64
CA VAL A 275 -1.64 -0.68 26.67
C VAL A 275 -0.54 -0.30 25.73
N GLN A 276 0.69 -0.72 26.04
CA GLN A 276 1.83 -0.53 25.18
C GLN A 276 1.67 -1.34 23.88
N ASP A 277 2.25 -0.86 22.78
CA ASP A 277 2.20 -1.51 21.47
C ASP A 277 0.80 -1.89 20.99
N ARG A 278 -0.19 -1.05 21.32
CA ARG A 278 -1.58 -1.29 20.99
C ARG A 278 -1.80 -1.49 19.50
N ILE A 279 -2.33 -2.64 19.14
CA ILE A 279 -2.73 -2.96 17.76
C ILE A 279 -4.03 -2.21 17.45
N VAL A 280 -4.07 -1.55 16.30
CA VAL A 280 -5.23 -0.75 15.83
C VAL A 280 -5.86 -1.30 14.55
N SER A 281 -5.19 -2.24 13.88
CA SER A 281 -5.70 -2.94 12.69
C SER A 281 -5.23 -4.38 12.70
N ILE A 282 -6.13 -5.32 12.39
CA ILE A 282 -5.75 -6.74 12.27
C ILE A 282 -5.05 -7.04 10.94
N HIS A 283 -5.29 -6.26 9.90
CA HIS A 283 -4.67 -6.43 8.58
C HIS A 283 -3.30 -5.77 8.48
N LYS A 284 -3.13 -4.63 9.16
CA LYS A 284 -1.88 -3.87 9.23
C LYS A 284 -1.43 -3.82 10.70
N SER A 285 -1.09 -4.97 11.26
CA SER A 285 -0.78 -5.14 12.69
C SER A 285 0.46 -4.42 13.16
N TYR A 286 1.30 -3.94 12.24
CA TYR A 286 2.49 -3.13 12.50
C TYR A 286 2.17 -1.65 12.76
N ILE A 287 0.99 -1.17 12.38
CA ILE A 287 0.60 0.23 12.59
C ILE A 287 0.29 0.49 14.04
N ARG A 288 0.77 1.63 14.53
CA ARG A 288 0.56 2.11 15.90
C ARG A 288 -0.11 3.48 15.89
N PRO A 289 -0.85 3.83 16.95
CA PRO A 289 -1.27 5.20 17.18
C PRO A 289 -0.04 6.04 17.54
N ILE A 290 0.19 7.11 16.82
CA ILE A 290 1.26 8.07 17.05
C ILE A 290 0.62 9.36 17.56
N VAL A 291 0.93 9.72 18.80
CA VAL A 291 0.46 10.98 19.39
C VAL A 291 1.35 12.10 18.88
N ARG A 292 0.74 13.06 18.20
CA ARG A 292 1.39 14.28 17.69
C ARG A 292 0.77 15.46 18.44
N GLY A 293 1.53 16.34 18.98
CA GLY A 293 1.06 17.53 19.69
C GLY A 293 0.33 18.58 18.83
N LYS A 294 -0.35 18.15 17.77
CA LYS A 294 -1.10 19.03 16.85
C LYS A 294 -2.50 19.29 17.39
N GLU A 295 -2.98 20.53 17.29
CA GLU A 295 -4.31 20.94 17.77
C GLU A 295 -5.46 20.21 17.07
N VAL A 296 -5.38 20.03 15.76
CA VAL A 296 -6.49 19.48 14.95
C VAL A 296 -6.50 17.95 14.90
N LYS A 297 -5.35 17.30 14.90
CA LYS A 297 -5.23 15.85 14.75
C LYS A 297 -4.22 15.30 15.74
N GLN A 298 -4.68 15.03 16.95
CA GLN A 298 -3.83 14.59 18.06
C GLN A 298 -3.19 13.21 17.86
N VAL A 299 -3.85 12.32 17.09
CA VAL A 299 -3.37 10.94 16.88
C VAL A 299 -3.38 10.62 15.38
N GLU A 300 -2.25 10.22 14.88
CA GLU A 300 -2.05 9.71 13.52
C GLU A 300 -1.81 8.20 13.55
N PHE A 301 -2.19 7.51 12.47
CA PHE A 301 -2.03 6.06 12.34
C PHE A 301 -1.16 5.76 11.13
N GLY A 302 0.04 5.26 11.37
CA GLY A 302 0.99 5.00 10.29
C GLY A 302 2.27 4.36 10.79
N ALA A 303 3.25 4.31 9.91
CA ALA A 303 4.61 3.98 10.27
C ALA A 303 5.31 5.23 10.79
N LYS A 304 6.02 5.11 11.92
CA LYS A 304 6.93 6.16 12.36
C LYS A 304 8.17 6.08 11.47
N VAL A 305 8.51 7.20 10.87
CA VAL A 305 9.61 7.31 9.92
C VAL A 305 10.50 8.46 10.38
N ASN A 306 11.79 8.23 10.46
CA ASN A 306 12.75 9.30 10.65
C ASN A 306 13.04 9.94 9.30
N LYS A 307 12.97 11.25 9.25
CA LYS A 307 13.25 12.07 8.08
C LYS A 307 14.52 12.86 8.36
N ILE A 308 15.50 12.69 7.50
CA ILE A 308 16.73 13.47 7.50
C ILE A 308 16.65 14.43 6.33
N GLN A 309 16.83 15.71 6.57
CA GLN A 309 16.85 16.74 5.54
C GLN A 309 18.23 17.38 5.47
N ILE A 310 18.81 17.38 4.28
CA ILE A 310 20.08 18.00 3.97
C ILE A 310 19.85 18.89 2.75
N ASP A 311 20.12 20.19 2.85
CA ASP A 311 19.95 21.15 1.77
C ASP A 311 18.59 21.05 1.03
N GLY A 312 17.50 20.92 1.80
CA GLY A 312 16.14 20.78 1.24
C GLY A 312 15.76 19.37 0.76
N ILE A 313 16.72 18.48 0.57
CA ILE A 313 16.49 17.09 0.13
C ILE A 313 16.19 16.20 1.35
N ASN A 314 15.16 15.36 1.23
CA ASN A 314 14.70 14.51 2.31
C ASN A 314 15.10 13.05 2.10
N PHE A 315 15.72 12.46 3.12
CA PHE A 315 16.00 11.04 3.22
C PHE A 315 15.14 10.41 4.30
N ILE A 316 14.82 9.15 4.13
CA ILE A 316 13.97 8.38 5.05
C ILE A 316 14.80 7.23 5.65
N GLU A 317 14.74 7.10 6.98
CA GLU A 317 15.41 6.04 7.73
C GLU A 317 14.39 5.15 8.47
#